data_aa6f0c8e6c1b70b29a370003928effb8
#
_entry.id   aa6f0c8e6c1b70b29a370003928effb8
#
_cell.length_a   1.000
_cell.length_b   1.000
_cell.length_c   1.000
_cell.angle_alpha   90.00
_cell.angle_beta   90.00
_cell.angle_gamma   90.00
#
_symmetry.space_group_name_H-M   'P 1'
#
loop_
_entity.id
_entity.type
_entity.pdbx_description
1 polymer ?
#
loop_
_entity_poly.entity_id
_entity_poly.type
_entity_poly.pdbx_seq_one_letter_code
_entity_poly.pdbx_strand_id
1 'polypeptide(L)'
;RVLFRSHTADWHLGKHIEGHSRLEEQELFLEDFVNIVKERDADVVLIAGDIYDSSNPPAKAEQLFYDTLKKISDGCRRLTIVIAGNHDNPERLVSATPLAMEHGIIMVGTPKTVIPKGQYGSWKVCRSGEGYIKIERKSEQAVVLTVPFPSEKRLEEVLHSEMESEEIQLETYNERLRCLFERLAD
;
A
#
# COMPACT_ATOMS: atom_id res chain seq x y z
N ARG A 1 -11.16 -22.47 -1.86
CA ARG A 1 -11.79 -21.15 -1.62
C ARG A 1 -11.03 -20.14 -2.47
N VAL A 2 -11.75 -19.30 -3.18
CA VAL A 2 -11.15 -18.16 -3.92
C VAL A 2 -10.79 -17.07 -2.91
N LEU A 3 -9.60 -16.50 -3.04
CA LEU A 3 -9.09 -15.42 -2.21
C LEU A 3 -10.00 -14.19 -2.33
N PHE A 4 -10.62 -13.77 -1.24
CA PHE A 4 -11.50 -12.61 -1.24
C PHE A 4 -10.73 -11.34 -0.85
N ARG A 5 -10.82 -10.30 -1.71
CA ARG A 5 -10.07 -9.05 -1.57
C ARG A 5 -11.02 -7.88 -1.40
N SER A 6 -10.67 -6.96 -0.51
CA SER A 6 -11.25 -5.63 -0.42
C SER A 6 -10.23 -4.59 -0.87
N HIS A 7 -10.66 -3.57 -1.58
CA HIS A 7 -9.79 -2.51 -2.11
C HIS A 7 -10.38 -1.14 -1.80
N THR A 8 -9.55 -0.24 -1.29
CA THR A 8 -9.89 1.15 -0.97
C THR A 8 -8.71 2.06 -1.28
N ALA A 9 -8.95 3.37 -1.39
CA ALA A 9 -7.95 4.40 -1.64
C ALA A 9 -8.47 5.76 -1.14
N ASP A 10 -7.63 6.78 -1.18
CA ASP A 10 -8.02 8.20 -1.06
C ASP A 10 -8.73 8.52 0.27
N TRP A 11 -8.18 8.07 1.38
CA TRP A 11 -8.76 8.36 2.70
C TRP A 11 -8.55 9.81 3.13
N HIS A 12 -7.44 10.43 2.71
CA HIS A 12 -7.08 11.82 3.03
C HIS A 12 -7.27 12.18 4.50
N LEU A 13 -6.80 11.32 5.40
CA LEU A 13 -6.96 11.51 6.84
C LEU A 13 -6.34 12.82 7.30
N GLY A 14 -7.10 13.56 8.10
CA GLY A 14 -6.71 14.88 8.58
C GLY A 14 -7.12 16.04 7.67
N LYS A 15 -7.92 15.77 6.63
CA LYS A 15 -8.44 16.80 5.72
C LYS A 15 -9.27 17.85 6.45
N HIS A 16 -9.11 19.11 6.03
CA HIS A 16 -9.94 20.23 6.44
C HIS A 16 -10.70 20.78 5.23
N ILE A 17 -11.94 21.18 5.44
CA ILE A 17 -12.75 21.92 4.47
C ILE A 17 -13.21 23.21 5.13
N GLU A 18 -12.88 24.35 4.52
CA GLU A 18 -13.20 25.69 5.04
C GLU A 18 -12.79 25.88 6.51
N GLY A 19 -11.63 25.30 6.89
CA GLY A 19 -11.10 25.38 8.27
C GLY A 19 -11.69 24.36 9.26
N HIS A 20 -12.69 23.58 8.85
CA HIS A 20 -13.28 22.52 9.69
C HIS A 20 -12.61 21.18 9.46
N SER A 21 -12.20 20.53 10.55
CA SER A 21 -11.62 19.18 10.48
C SER A 21 -12.69 18.16 10.13
N ARG A 22 -12.34 17.23 9.25
CA ARG A 22 -13.22 16.11 8.85
C ARG A 22 -12.91 14.81 9.58
N LEU A 23 -12.04 14.85 10.58
CA LEU A 23 -11.57 13.63 11.26
C LEU A 23 -12.72 12.80 11.86
N GLU A 24 -13.74 13.42 12.43
CA GLU A 24 -14.87 12.69 13.01
C GLU A 24 -15.67 11.92 11.93
N GLU A 25 -15.90 12.54 10.77
CA GLU A 25 -16.55 11.87 9.65
C GLU A 25 -15.67 10.75 9.07
N GLN A 26 -14.37 10.97 9.03
CA GLN A 26 -13.41 9.96 8.57
C GLN A 26 -13.34 8.78 9.53
N GLU A 27 -13.45 9.01 10.83
CA GLU A 27 -13.53 7.94 11.82
C GLU A 27 -14.78 7.06 11.61
N LEU A 28 -15.95 7.67 11.43
CA LEU A 28 -17.19 6.95 11.13
C LEU A 28 -17.08 6.14 9.81
N PHE A 29 -16.53 6.74 8.76
CA PHE A 29 -16.29 6.05 7.49
C PHE A 29 -15.39 4.82 7.69
N LEU A 30 -14.30 4.96 8.46
CA LEU A 30 -13.37 3.86 8.69
C LEU A 30 -13.97 2.75 9.58
N GLU A 31 -14.86 3.10 10.49
CA GLU A 31 -15.62 2.10 11.26
C GLU A 31 -16.54 1.29 10.35
N ASP A 32 -17.28 1.94 9.46
CA ASP A 32 -18.11 1.29 8.46
C ASP A 32 -17.28 0.41 7.52
N PHE A 33 -16.13 0.90 7.06
CA PHE A 33 -15.23 0.12 6.22
C PHE A 33 -14.73 -1.14 6.93
N VAL A 34 -14.32 -1.04 8.20
CA VAL A 34 -13.91 -2.20 9.00
C VAL A 34 -15.04 -3.22 9.14
N ASN A 35 -16.27 -2.76 9.33
CA ASN A 35 -17.45 -3.62 9.40
C ASN A 35 -17.69 -4.36 8.08
N ILE A 36 -17.64 -3.64 6.95
CA ILE A 36 -17.75 -4.23 5.61
C ILE A 36 -16.67 -5.30 5.37
N VAL A 37 -15.41 -5.01 5.72
CA VAL A 37 -14.29 -5.97 5.59
C VAL A 37 -14.55 -7.23 6.41
N LYS A 38 -15.12 -7.10 7.61
CA LYS A 38 -15.48 -8.24 8.48
C LYS A 38 -16.67 -9.03 7.95
N GLU A 39 -17.74 -8.36 7.58
CA GLU A 39 -18.97 -8.99 7.04
C GLU A 39 -18.71 -9.75 5.74
N ARG A 40 -17.86 -9.20 4.87
CA ARG A 40 -17.46 -9.82 3.61
C ARG A 40 -16.40 -10.92 3.79
N ASP A 41 -15.92 -11.12 4.99
CA ASP A 41 -14.86 -12.08 5.30
C ASP A 41 -13.63 -11.95 4.38
N ALA A 42 -13.20 -10.71 4.12
CA ALA A 42 -12.06 -10.45 3.25
C ALA A 42 -10.78 -11.10 3.81
N ASP A 43 -10.01 -11.74 2.95
CA ASP A 43 -8.72 -12.36 3.29
C ASP A 43 -7.57 -11.36 3.19
N VAL A 44 -7.64 -10.46 2.19
CA VAL A 44 -6.64 -9.42 1.91
C VAL A 44 -7.33 -8.08 1.75
N VAL A 45 -6.77 -7.04 2.33
CA VAL A 45 -7.22 -5.66 2.17
C VAL A 45 -6.11 -4.87 1.48
N LEU A 46 -6.46 -4.20 0.38
CA LEU A 46 -5.55 -3.34 -0.38
C LEU A 46 -5.94 -1.88 -0.15
N ILE A 47 -4.98 -1.06 0.30
CA ILE A 47 -5.14 0.38 0.52
C ILE A 47 -4.19 1.10 -0.43
N ALA A 48 -4.76 1.69 -1.49
CA ALA A 48 -4.02 2.13 -2.66
C ALA A 48 -3.74 3.64 -2.66
N GLY A 49 -3.06 4.12 -1.62
CA GLY A 49 -2.52 5.46 -1.57
C GLY A 49 -3.45 6.53 -1.02
N ASP A 50 -2.88 7.71 -0.88
CA ASP A 50 -3.50 8.92 -0.32
C ASP A 50 -4.18 8.67 1.03
N ILE A 51 -3.38 8.05 1.91
CA ILE A 51 -3.77 7.73 3.28
C ILE A 51 -4.02 9.01 4.05
N TYR A 52 -3.12 9.97 3.90
CA TYR A 52 -3.17 11.26 4.56
C TYR A 52 -3.43 12.39 3.56
N ASP A 53 -4.03 13.48 4.02
CA ASP A 53 -4.27 14.67 3.20
C ASP A 53 -2.97 15.47 2.92
N SER A 54 -1.94 15.26 3.72
CA SER A 54 -0.64 15.92 3.56
C SER A 54 0.52 15.03 4.00
N SER A 55 1.71 15.33 3.50
CA SER A 55 2.96 14.63 3.85
C SER A 55 3.36 14.75 5.33
N ASN A 56 2.75 15.69 6.08
CA ASN A 56 2.92 15.85 7.52
C ASN A 56 1.55 15.82 8.23
N PRO A 57 0.94 14.64 8.38
CA PRO A 57 -0.38 14.50 8.97
C PRO A 57 -0.39 14.85 10.46
N PRO A 58 -1.52 15.34 11.01
CA PRO A 58 -1.68 15.50 12.43
C PRO A 58 -1.65 14.16 13.16
N ALA A 59 -1.12 14.12 14.39
CA ALA A 59 -0.97 12.90 15.18
C ALA A 59 -2.28 12.12 15.37
N LYS A 60 -3.42 12.81 15.44
CA LYS A 60 -4.74 12.15 15.51
C LYS A 60 -5.08 11.38 14.24
N ALA A 61 -4.68 11.87 13.07
CA ALA A 61 -4.88 11.17 11.80
C ALA A 61 -3.99 9.91 11.72
N GLU A 62 -2.76 9.99 12.20
CA GLU A 62 -1.87 8.83 12.29
C GLU A 62 -2.42 7.78 13.27
N GLN A 63 -2.88 8.21 14.44
CA GLN A 63 -3.50 7.31 15.39
C GLN A 63 -4.72 6.60 14.80
N LEU A 64 -5.62 7.34 14.15
CA LEU A 64 -6.80 6.78 13.48
C LEU A 64 -6.42 5.74 12.41
N PHE A 65 -5.39 6.02 11.63
CA PHE A 65 -4.86 5.08 10.63
C PHE A 65 -4.40 3.77 11.28
N TYR A 66 -3.51 3.83 12.26
CA TYR A 66 -2.97 2.62 12.90
C TYR A 66 -4.03 1.84 13.67
N ASP A 67 -4.96 2.52 14.35
CA ASP A 67 -6.08 1.87 15.03
C ASP A 67 -6.99 1.14 14.04
N THR A 68 -7.22 1.74 12.87
CA THR A 68 -7.98 1.13 11.78
C THR A 68 -7.27 -0.10 11.22
N LEU A 69 -5.97 -0.01 10.92
CA LEU A 69 -5.18 -1.16 10.45
C LEU A 69 -5.22 -2.33 11.44
N LYS A 70 -5.13 -2.04 12.74
CA LYS A 70 -5.23 -3.05 13.79
C LYS A 70 -6.61 -3.72 13.80
N LYS A 71 -7.69 -2.94 13.66
CA LYS A 71 -9.07 -3.47 13.56
C LYS A 71 -9.27 -4.33 12.31
N ILE A 72 -8.69 -3.94 11.15
CA ILE A 72 -8.73 -4.68 9.88
C ILE A 72 -7.98 -6.01 10.01
N SER A 73 -6.79 -5.99 10.61
CA SER A 73 -5.91 -7.17 10.80
C SER A 73 -6.61 -8.33 11.52
N ASP A 74 -7.52 -8.05 12.44
CA ASP A 74 -8.33 -9.04 13.15
C ASP A 74 -7.47 -10.17 13.76
N GLY A 75 -6.53 -9.79 14.60
CA GLY A 75 -5.61 -10.75 15.23
C GLY A 75 -4.69 -11.46 14.23
N CYS A 76 -4.21 -10.76 13.21
CA CYS A 76 -3.34 -11.27 12.15
C CYS A 76 -4.00 -12.28 11.18
N ARG A 77 -5.32 -12.34 11.17
CA ARG A 77 -6.07 -13.23 10.27
C ARG A 77 -6.04 -12.70 8.83
N ARG A 78 -6.13 -11.37 8.66
CA ARG A 78 -6.11 -10.70 7.36
C ARG A 78 -4.74 -10.13 7.05
N LEU A 79 -4.39 -10.15 5.78
CA LEU A 79 -3.25 -9.40 5.28
C LEU A 79 -3.73 -8.04 4.81
N THR A 80 -3.06 -6.97 5.25
CA THR A 80 -3.30 -5.63 4.74
C THR A 80 -2.07 -5.15 3.98
N ILE A 81 -2.25 -4.69 2.74
CA ILE A 81 -1.19 -4.13 1.92
C ILE A 81 -1.52 -2.66 1.67
N VAL A 82 -0.61 -1.78 2.08
CA VAL A 82 -0.73 -0.33 1.96
C VAL A 82 0.36 0.17 1.04
N ILE A 83 0.01 0.96 0.03
CA ILE A 83 0.98 1.66 -0.81
C ILE A 83 0.84 3.17 -0.63
N ALA A 84 1.94 3.91 -0.77
CA ALA A 84 1.92 5.37 -0.69
C ALA A 84 1.30 6.01 -1.95
N GLY A 85 0.46 7.01 -1.76
CA GLY A 85 -0.06 7.90 -2.79
C GLY A 85 0.82 9.12 -3.03
N ASN A 86 0.27 10.12 -3.74
CA ASN A 86 1.00 11.36 -4.02
C ASN A 86 0.98 12.35 -2.84
N HIS A 87 -0.02 12.29 -1.96
CA HIS A 87 -0.09 13.10 -0.76
C HIS A 87 0.75 12.55 0.39
N ASP A 88 1.05 11.24 0.37
CA ASP A 88 1.78 10.58 1.44
C ASP A 88 3.29 10.88 1.40
N ASN A 89 3.90 10.95 2.59
CA ASN A 89 5.35 10.85 2.71
C ASN A 89 5.74 9.36 2.76
N PRO A 90 6.42 8.81 1.74
CA PRO A 90 6.74 7.39 1.67
C PRO A 90 7.57 6.88 2.85
N GLU A 91 8.57 7.66 3.28
CA GLU A 91 9.48 7.27 4.38
C GLU A 91 8.73 7.24 5.71
N ARG A 92 7.88 8.22 5.94
CA ARG A 92 7.04 8.28 7.13
C ARG A 92 6.04 7.14 7.17
N LEU A 93 5.38 6.83 6.05
CA LEU A 93 4.41 5.74 5.96
C LEU A 93 5.06 4.40 6.32
N VAL A 94 6.25 4.10 5.80
CA VAL A 94 6.92 2.82 6.06
C VAL A 94 7.67 2.76 7.40
N SER A 95 7.77 3.86 8.13
CA SER A 95 8.54 3.91 9.40
C SER A 95 8.04 2.91 10.45
N ALA A 96 6.75 2.59 10.45
CA ALA A 96 6.15 1.62 11.36
C ALA A 96 6.21 0.15 10.87
N THR A 97 6.84 -0.12 9.72
CA THR A 97 6.91 -1.46 9.11
C THR A 97 7.34 -2.56 10.09
N PRO A 98 8.36 -2.41 10.96
CA PRO A 98 8.78 -3.47 11.88
C PRO A 98 7.65 -3.94 12.82
N LEU A 99 6.84 -3.00 13.32
CA LEU A 99 5.69 -3.31 14.18
C LEU A 99 4.48 -3.81 13.35
N ALA A 100 4.28 -3.25 12.17
CA ALA A 100 3.18 -3.60 11.28
C ALA A 100 3.27 -5.04 10.77
N MET A 101 4.48 -5.56 10.51
CA MET A 101 4.72 -6.95 10.09
C MET A 101 4.12 -7.97 11.05
N GLU A 102 4.28 -7.77 12.35
CA GLU A 102 3.73 -8.67 13.39
C GLU A 102 2.21 -8.76 13.33
N HIS A 103 1.56 -7.73 12.80
CA HIS A 103 0.11 -7.66 12.63
C HIS A 103 -0.38 -8.06 11.24
N GLY A 104 0.48 -8.60 10.38
CA GLY A 104 0.08 -8.97 9.01
C GLY A 104 -0.14 -7.74 8.11
N ILE A 105 0.62 -6.68 8.30
CA ILE A 105 0.52 -5.44 7.52
C ILE A 105 1.81 -5.23 6.74
N ILE A 106 1.69 -5.00 5.44
CA ILE A 106 2.77 -4.68 4.51
C ILE A 106 2.61 -3.23 4.08
N MET A 107 3.67 -2.44 4.22
CA MET A 107 3.71 -1.04 3.79
C MET A 107 4.75 -0.85 2.70
N VAL A 108 4.35 -0.26 1.57
CA VAL A 108 5.20 -0.04 0.39
C VAL A 108 5.25 1.45 0.09
N GLY A 109 6.40 2.07 0.33
CA GLY A 109 6.57 3.52 0.19
C GLY A 109 6.92 3.96 -1.22
N THR A 110 7.76 3.21 -1.91
CA THR A 110 8.26 3.56 -3.25
C THR A 110 8.24 2.34 -4.18
N PRO A 111 8.25 2.52 -5.51
CA PRO A 111 8.34 1.40 -6.45
C PRO A 111 9.59 0.51 -6.27
N LYS A 112 10.66 1.05 -5.69
CA LYS A 112 11.90 0.31 -5.35
C LYS A 112 11.84 -0.45 -4.03
N THR A 113 10.75 -0.32 -3.28
CA THR A 113 10.62 -1.00 -1.98
C THR A 113 10.53 -2.51 -2.19
N VAL A 114 11.49 -3.25 -1.63
CA VAL A 114 11.48 -4.71 -1.59
C VAL A 114 11.04 -5.17 -0.20
N ILE A 115 9.99 -5.97 -0.14
CA ILE A 115 9.42 -6.45 1.11
C ILE A 115 10.22 -7.68 1.60
N PRO A 116 10.69 -7.72 2.86
CA PRO A 116 11.38 -8.87 3.39
C PRO A 116 10.55 -10.16 3.30
N LYS A 117 11.18 -11.25 2.89
CA LYS A 117 10.55 -12.58 2.95
C LYS A 117 10.34 -12.98 4.40
N GLY A 118 9.21 -13.58 4.70
CA GLY A 118 8.92 -13.99 6.07
C GLY A 118 7.43 -14.12 6.37
N GLN A 119 7.14 -14.29 7.64
CA GLN A 119 5.78 -14.43 8.13
C GLN A 119 5.17 -13.05 8.44
N TYR A 120 3.95 -12.84 7.98
CA TYR A 120 3.13 -11.65 8.18
C TYR A 120 1.77 -12.09 8.72
N GLY A 121 1.67 -12.23 10.03
CA GLY A 121 0.50 -12.82 10.66
C GLY A 121 0.25 -14.25 10.17
N SER A 122 -0.93 -14.54 9.63
CA SER A 122 -1.28 -15.84 9.04
C SER A 122 -0.81 -16.04 7.60
N TRP A 123 -0.18 -15.04 7.01
CA TRP A 123 0.32 -15.01 5.63
C TRP A 123 1.84 -15.09 5.58
N LYS A 124 2.38 -15.51 4.46
CA LYS A 124 3.81 -15.52 4.21
C LYS A 124 4.12 -14.79 2.91
N VAL A 125 5.12 -13.91 2.95
CA VAL A 125 5.77 -13.38 1.75
C VAL A 125 6.85 -14.37 1.33
N CYS A 126 6.61 -15.11 0.24
CA CYS A 126 7.53 -16.14 -0.25
C CYS A 126 8.50 -15.60 -1.30
N ARG A 127 8.10 -14.58 -2.06
CA ARG A 127 8.96 -13.86 -3.00
C ARG A 127 8.56 -12.39 -3.04
N SER A 128 9.55 -11.52 -3.24
CA SER A 128 9.36 -10.09 -3.42
C SER A 128 10.46 -9.53 -4.31
N GLY A 129 10.14 -8.50 -5.02
CA GLY A 129 11.04 -7.68 -5.81
C GLY A 129 10.50 -6.26 -5.91
N GLU A 130 11.18 -5.40 -6.65
CA GLU A 130 10.70 -4.05 -6.93
C GLU A 130 9.36 -4.14 -7.67
N GLY A 131 8.32 -3.54 -7.09
CA GLY A 131 6.98 -3.46 -7.67
C GLY A 131 6.11 -4.72 -7.55
N TYR A 132 6.55 -5.80 -6.88
CA TYR A 132 5.69 -6.97 -6.68
C TYR A 132 5.98 -7.71 -5.38
N ILE A 133 4.96 -8.42 -4.88
CA ILE A 133 5.08 -9.41 -3.81
C ILE A 133 4.29 -10.67 -4.16
N LYS A 134 4.87 -11.84 -3.84
CA LYS A 134 4.15 -13.11 -3.86
C LYS A 134 3.83 -13.53 -2.44
N ILE A 135 2.55 -13.69 -2.17
CA ILE A 135 2.01 -14.07 -0.87
C ILE A 135 1.40 -15.46 -0.92
N GLU A 136 1.46 -16.15 0.20
CA GLU A 136 0.85 -17.48 0.35
C GLU A 136 0.23 -17.64 1.75
N ARG A 137 -0.86 -18.41 1.82
CA ARG A 137 -1.49 -18.89 3.03
C ARG A 137 -2.10 -20.25 2.77
N LYS A 138 -1.62 -21.30 3.45
CA LYS A 138 -2.03 -22.69 3.20
C LYS A 138 -1.81 -23.07 1.72
N SER A 139 -2.89 -23.39 0.98
CA SER A 139 -2.85 -23.71 -0.46
C SER A 139 -3.14 -22.51 -1.36
N GLU A 140 -3.43 -21.34 -0.77
CA GLU A 140 -3.76 -20.12 -1.53
C GLU A 140 -2.48 -19.35 -1.82
N GLN A 141 -2.32 -18.89 -3.07
CA GLN A 141 -1.20 -18.05 -3.50
C GLN A 141 -1.73 -16.89 -4.33
N ALA A 142 -1.07 -15.74 -4.24
CA ALA A 142 -1.31 -14.60 -5.11
C ALA A 142 -0.02 -13.83 -5.37
N VAL A 143 0.06 -13.22 -6.55
CA VAL A 143 1.03 -12.17 -6.86
C VAL A 143 0.28 -10.84 -6.82
N VAL A 144 0.82 -9.86 -6.12
CA VAL A 144 0.29 -8.52 -6.03
C VAL A 144 1.33 -7.55 -6.58
N LEU A 145 0.97 -6.82 -7.63
CA LEU A 145 1.79 -5.72 -8.13
C LEU A 145 1.61 -4.54 -7.19
N THR A 146 2.71 -4.03 -6.67
CA THR A 146 2.74 -2.96 -5.68
C THR A 146 3.48 -1.76 -6.26
N VAL A 147 2.76 -0.87 -6.93
CA VAL A 147 3.32 0.33 -7.56
C VAL A 147 2.79 1.57 -6.81
N PRO A 148 3.49 2.01 -5.72
CA PRO A 148 3.20 3.29 -5.08
C PRO A 148 3.29 4.42 -6.10
N PHE A 149 2.67 5.57 -5.79
CA PHE A 149 2.56 6.69 -6.74
C PHE A 149 3.83 6.90 -7.59
N PRO A 150 3.77 6.57 -8.87
CA PRO A 150 4.93 6.56 -9.77
C PRO A 150 5.12 7.95 -10.38
N SER A 151 5.58 8.95 -9.59
CA SER A 151 5.93 10.26 -10.14
C SER A 151 7.01 10.13 -11.24
N GLU A 152 7.09 11.10 -12.15
CA GLU A 152 8.08 11.08 -13.23
C GLU A 152 9.50 10.80 -12.71
N LYS A 153 9.91 11.50 -11.64
CA LYS A 153 11.21 11.30 -11.01
C LYS A 153 11.39 9.86 -10.52
N ARG A 154 10.39 9.26 -9.88
CA ARG A 154 10.47 7.89 -9.37
C ARG A 154 10.49 6.86 -10.50
N LEU A 155 9.78 7.11 -11.60
CA LEU A 155 9.84 6.27 -12.79
C LEU A 155 11.22 6.34 -13.45
N GLU A 156 11.82 7.52 -13.56
CA GLU A 156 13.19 7.68 -14.03
C GLU A 156 14.18 6.88 -13.18
N GLU A 157 14.12 7.00 -11.86
CA GLU A 157 14.99 6.28 -10.94
C GLU A 157 14.87 4.74 -11.09
N VAL A 158 13.66 4.23 -11.33
CA VAL A 158 13.42 2.79 -11.52
C VAL A 158 13.93 2.30 -12.87
N LEU A 159 13.73 3.07 -13.93
CA LEU A 159 14.09 2.68 -15.28
C LEU A 159 15.60 2.87 -15.55
N HIS A 160 16.20 3.95 -15.05
CA HIS A 160 17.64 4.21 -15.24
C HIS A 160 18.57 3.27 -14.45
N SER A 161 18.13 2.70 -13.35
CA SER A 161 18.97 1.79 -12.55
C SER A 161 19.31 0.47 -13.27
N GLU A 162 18.61 0.14 -14.34
CA GLU A 162 18.75 -1.14 -15.06
C GLU A 162 19.15 -0.99 -16.53
N MET A 163 19.23 0.23 -17.05
CA MET A 163 19.55 0.46 -18.46
C MET A 163 21.02 0.92 -18.61
N GLU A 164 21.90 -0.02 -18.97
CA GLU A 164 23.29 0.27 -19.36
C GLU A 164 23.43 0.86 -20.76
N SER A 165 22.35 1.06 -21.50
CA SER A 165 22.39 1.59 -22.88
C SER A 165 21.63 2.91 -23.01
N GLU A 166 22.36 3.91 -23.53
CA GLU A 166 21.91 5.30 -23.76
C GLU A 166 20.80 5.49 -24.82
N GLU A 167 20.16 4.41 -25.30
CA GLU A 167 19.36 4.49 -26.53
C GLU A 167 17.84 4.57 -26.37
N ILE A 168 17.26 4.51 -25.18
CA ILE A 168 15.80 4.64 -25.04
C ILE A 168 15.46 5.84 -24.14
N GLN A 169 15.42 7.03 -24.72
CA GLN A 169 14.69 8.16 -24.14
C GLN A 169 13.20 7.88 -24.27
N LEU A 170 12.60 7.34 -23.22
CA LEU A 170 11.14 7.27 -23.12
C LEU A 170 10.60 8.70 -22.95
N GLU A 171 10.02 9.25 -24.00
CA GLU A 171 9.68 10.68 -24.08
C GLU A 171 8.49 11.05 -23.20
N THR A 172 7.57 10.13 -22.92
CA THR A 172 6.34 10.44 -22.18
C THR A 172 6.17 9.62 -20.90
N TYR A 173 5.47 10.20 -19.92
CA TYR A 173 5.06 9.51 -18.68
C TYR A 173 4.32 8.19 -18.95
N ASN A 174 3.43 8.18 -19.94
CA ASN A 174 2.63 7.01 -20.28
C ASN A 174 3.49 5.87 -20.83
N GLU A 175 4.50 6.16 -21.61
CA GLU A 175 5.44 5.14 -22.13
C GLU A 175 6.29 4.55 -21.02
N ARG A 176 6.77 5.37 -20.09
CA ARG A 176 7.51 4.91 -18.91
C ARG A 176 6.66 4.02 -18.01
N LEU A 177 5.42 4.41 -17.78
CA LEU A 177 4.49 3.64 -16.96
C LEU A 177 4.15 2.30 -17.64
N ARG A 178 3.91 2.30 -18.95
CA ARG A 178 3.68 1.07 -19.72
C ARG A 178 4.87 0.13 -19.62
N CYS A 179 6.08 0.62 -19.83
CA CYS A 179 7.31 -0.17 -19.71
C CYS A 179 7.46 -0.80 -18.32
N LEU A 180 7.16 -0.06 -17.26
CA LEU A 180 7.15 -0.58 -15.90
C LEU A 180 6.18 -1.75 -15.74
N PHE A 181 4.93 -1.62 -16.21
CA PHE A 181 3.94 -2.69 -16.08
C PHE A 181 4.25 -3.90 -16.96
N GLU A 182 4.74 -3.72 -18.19
CA GLU A 182 5.18 -4.82 -19.06
C GLU A 182 6.28 -5.62 -18.37
N ARG A 183 7.29 -4.96 -17.79
CA ARG A 183 8.37 -5.61 -17.04
C ARG A 183 7.88 -6.38 -15.81
N LEU A 184 6.87 -5.87 -15.13
CA LEU A 184 6.30 -6.54 -13.95
C LEU A 184 5.39 -7.73 -14.30
N ALA A 185 4.95 -7.84 -15.57
CA ALA A 185 4.09 -8.90 -16.04
C ALA A 185 4.88 -10.14 -16.50
N ASP A 186 6.17 -9.99 -16.86
CA ASP A 186 7.10 -11.06 -17.25
C ASP A 186 7.71 -11.76 -16.00
#